data_a557035d5880a3d0e0418d0ae5f05cd8
#
_entry.id   a557035d5880a3d0e0418d0ae5f05cd8
#
_cell.length_a   1.000
_cell.length_b   1.000
_cell.length_c   1.000
_cell.angle_alpha   90.00
_cell.angle_beta   90.00
_cell.angle_gamma   90.00
#
_symmetry.space_group_name_H-M   'P 1'
#
loop_
_entity.id
_entity.type
_entity.pdbx_description
1 polymer ?
#
loop_
_entity_poly.entity_id
_entity_poly.type
_entity_poly.pdbx_seq_one_letter_code
_entity_poly.pdbx_strand_id
1 'polypeptide(L)'
;MLPFLINLQLGEPIYEQIVRAVKKAIATGQLLPGQQMPSVRVISRELSVNPNTIQKAISRLTAEGVLASHPGQGSFVADRRPSLRSQQLKALQPLIEQLLIEAAHHGLSEAVLLTLIQIHRQLIHGNDH
;
A
#
# COMPACT_ATOMS: atom_id res chain seq x y z
N MET A 1 11.61 -16.02 -1.07
CA MET A 1 11.80 -14.56 -0.92
C MET A 1 10.59 -13.84 -1.49
N LEU A 2 10.08 -12.88 -0.72
CA LEU A 2 8.90 -12.14 -1.18
C LEU A 2 9.30 -11.04 -2.15
N PRO A 3 8.42 -10.71 -3.12
CA PRO A 3 8.69 -9.63 -4.09
C PRO A 3 8.42 -8.24 -3.52
N PHE A 4 8.31 -8.11 -2.21
CA PHE A 4 8.12 -6.84 -1.54
C PHE A 4 8.83 -6.86 -0.20
N LEU A 5 9.25 -5.68 0.26
CA LEU A 5 9.93 -5.51 1.53
C LEU A 5 8.94 -5.28 2.66
N ILE A 6 9.14 -5.97 3.76
CA ILE A 6 8.34 -5.77 4.96
C ILE A 6 9.18 -6.08 6.19
N ASN A 7 9.15 -5.18 7.16
CA ASN A 7 9.71 -5.38 8.49
C ASN A 7 8.58 -5.24 9.49
N LEU A 8 8.13 -6.37 10.03
CA LEU A 8 7.03 -6.38 10.98
C LEU A 8 7.48 -5.77 12.30
N GLN A 9 6.66 -4.88 12.85
CA GLN A 9 6.93 -4.18 14.10
C GLN A 9 5.83 -4.47 15.12
N LEU A 10 6.21 -4.37 16.40
CA LEU A 10 5.26 -4.51 17.49
C LEU A 10 4.39 -3.26 17.60
N GLY A 11 3.19 -3.43 18.13
CA GLY A 11 2.30 -2.31 18.42
C GLY A 11 1.28 -1.98 17.33
N GLU A 12 1.39 -2.61 16.15
CA GLU A 12 0.40 -2.46 15.09
C GLU A 12 -0.13 -3.83 14.66
N PRO A 13 -1.40 -3.92 14.26
CA PRO A 13 -1.92 -5.17 13.70
C PRO A 13 -1.08 -5.60 12.50
N ILE A 14 -0.69 -6.86 12.49
CA ILE A 14 0.17 -7.39 11.43
C ILE A 14 -0.47 -7.25 10.06
N TYR A 15 -1.78 -7.52 9.96
CA TYR A 15 -2.44 -7.43 8.66
C TYR A 15 -2.38 -6.02 8.06
N GLU A 16 -2.44 -4.99 8.90
CA GLU A 16 -2.35 -3.61 8.42
C GLU A 16 -0.95 -3.29 7.90
N GLN A 17 0.06 -3.83 8.56
CA GLN A 17 1.44 -3.68 8.10
C GLN A 17 1.64 -4.34 6.74
N ILE A 18 1.05 -5.51 6.55
CA ILE A 18 1.12 -6.22 5.27
C ILE A 18 0.41 -5.44 4.18
N VAL A 19 -0.79 -4.91 4.47
CA VAL A 19 -1.54 -4.09 3.53
C VAL A 19 -0.71 -2.89 3.07
N ARG A 20 -0.09 -2.18 4.01
CA ARG A 20 0.75 -1.02 3.68
C ARG A 20 1.98 -1.43 2.87
N ALA A 21 2.62 -2.53 3.24
CA ALA A 21 3.81 -3.01 2.52
C ALA A 21 3.50 -3.34 1.07
N VAL A 22 2.38 -3.98 0.81
CA VAL A 22 1.96 -4.31 -0.56
C VAL A 22 1.65 -3.04 -1.34
N LYS A 23 0.90 -2.11 -0.74
CA LYS A 23 0.60 -0.82 -1.39
C LYS A 23 1.87 -0.04 -1.72
N LYS A 24 2.82 -0.02 -0.78
CA LYS A 24 4.10 0.65 -1.00
C LYS A 24 4.89 -0.02 -2.12
N ALA A 25 4.91 -1.35 -2.14
CA ALA A 25 5.61 -2.09 -3.19
C ALA A 25 5.05 -1.79 -4.58
N ILE A 26 3.72 -1.65 -4.68
CA ILE A 26 3.09 -1.27 -5.95
C ILE A 26 3.45 0.17 -6.32
N ALA A 27 3.41 1.07 -5.34
CA ALA A 27 3.72 2.48 -5.59
C ALA A 27 5.18 2.68 -6.02
N THR A 28 6.09 1.86 -5.51
CA THR A 28 7.52 1.98 -5.82
C THR A 28 7.99 1.09 -6.97
N GLY A 29 7.08 0.33 -7.58
CA GLY A 29 7.42 -0.52 -8.71
C GLY A 29 8.03 -1.87 -8.36
N GLN A 30 8.09 -2.23 -7.09
CA GLN A 30 8.52 -3.59 -6.68
C GLN A 30 7.51 -4.64 -7.11
N LEU A 31 6.24 -4.27 -7.09
CA LEU A 31 5.16 -5.09 -7.62
C LEU A 31 4.55 -4.35 -8.81
N LEU A 32 4.44 -5.02 -9.93
CA LEU A 32 3.96 -4.43 -11.17
C LEU A 32 2.49 -4.80 -11.42
N PRO A 33 1.74 -3.95 -12.14
CA PRO A 33 0.37 -4.31 -12.53
C PRO A 33 0.33 -5.66 -13.23
N GLY A 34 -0.62 -6.50 -12.85
CA GLY A 34 -0.77 -7.83 -13.42
C GLY A 34 0.16 -8.90 -12.86
N GLN A 35 1.11 -8.51 -12.02
CA GLN A 35 2.04 -9.48 -11.42
C GLN A 35 1.31 -10.39 -10.43
N GLN A 36 1.62 -11.67 -10.50
CA GLN A 36 1.04 -12.62 -9.56
C GLN A 36 1.66 -12.46 -8.19
N MET A 37 0.81 -12.44 -7.16
CA MET A 37 1.25 -12.42 -5.77
C MET A 37 1.68 -13.83 -5.35
N PRO A 38 2.65 -13.92 -4.44
CA PRO A 38 2.92 -15.22 -3.79
C PRO A 38 1.66 -15.72 -3.09
N SER A 39 1.54 -17.03 -2.95
CA SER A 39 0.39 -17.61 -2.27
C SER A 39 0.37 -17.23 -0.79
N VAL A 40 -0.81 -17.34 -0.17
CA VAL A 40 -0.96 -17.15 1.28
C VAL A 40 0.03 -18.04 2.03
N ARG A 41 0.17 -19.29 1.58
CA ARG A 41 1.09 -20.23 2.22
C ARG A 41 2.54 -19.75 2.18
N VAL A 42 2.97 -19.25 1.02
CA VAL A 42 4.34 -18.76 0.86
C VAL A 42 4.58 -17.54 1.73
N ILE A 43 3.65 -16.57 1.71
CA ILE A 43 3.78 -15.36 2.52
C ILE A 43 3.80 -15.72 4.01
N SER A 44 2.89 -16.60 4.42
CA SER A 44 2.80 -17.07 5.81
C SER A 44 4.11 -17.69 6.27
N ARG A 45 4.70 -18.52 5.43
CA ARG A 45 5.96 -19.20 5.74
C ARG A 45 7.13 -18.22 5.83
N GLU A 46 7.21 -17.32 4.85
CA GLU A 46 8.31 -16.35 4.79
C GLU A 46 8.28 -15.37 5.95
N LEU A 47 7.10 -14.94 6.37
CA LEU A 47 6.94 -13.96 7.45
C LEU A 47 6.73 -14.59 8.81
N SER A 48 6.55 -15.91 8.89
CA SER A 48 6.20 -16.62 10.12
C SER A 48 4.94 -16.04 10.74
N VAL A 49 3.94 -15.79 9.93
CA VAL A 49 2.66 -15.20 10.32
C VAL A 49 1.54 -16.19 10.00
N ASN A 50 0.53 -16.22 10.87
CA ASN A 50 -0.63 -17.10 10.69
C ASN A 50 -1.27 -16.86 9.31
N PRO A 51 -1.57 -17.95 8.55
CA PRO A 51 -2.21 -17.82 7.24
C PRO A 51 -3.50 -17.04 7.27
N ASN A 52 -4.28 -17.10 8.35
CA ASN A 52 -5.52 -16.35 8.46
C ASN A 52 -5.27 -14.85 8.46
N THR A 53 -4.18 -14.40 9.08
CA THR A 53 -3.79 -12.99 9.06
C THR A 53 -3.39 -12.55 7.66
N ILE A 54 -2.66 -13.39 6.95
CA ILE A 54 -2.29 -13.11 5.56
C ILE A 54 -3.54 -13.03 4.69
N GLN A 55 -4.45 -14.00 4.86
CA GLN A 55 -5.70 -14.02 4.09
C GLN A 55 -6.53 -12.75 4.35
N LYS A 56 -6.55 -12.27 5.59
CA LYS A 56 -7.25 -11.04 5.94
C LYS A 56 -6.67 -9.84 5.19
N ALA A 57 -5.34 -9.75 5.12
CA ALA A 57 -4.68 -8.68 4.38
C ALA A 57 -4.98 -8.76 2.88
N ILE A 58 -4.90 -9.95 2.30
CA ILE A 58 -5.20 -10.16 0.88
C ILE A 58 -6.66 -9.82 0.56
N SER A 59 -7.58 -10.25 1.43
CA SER A 59 -9.01 -9.95 1.25
C SER A 59 -9.28 -8.44 1.28
N ARG A 60 -8.62 -7.73 2.19
CA ARG A 60 -8.77 -6.27 2.27
C ARG A 60 -8.22 -5.59 1.02
N LEU A 61 -7.05 -6.01 0.56
CA LEU A 61 -6.46 -5.45 -0.66
C LEU A 61 -7.32 -5.73 -1.88
N THR A 62 -7.93 -6.91 -1.94
CA THR A 62 -8.85 -7.27 -3.02
C THR A 62 -10.12 -6.42 -2.96
N ALA A 63 -10.68 -6.23 -1.77
CA ALA A 63 -11.86 -5.39 -1.59
C ALA A 63 -11.60 -3.93 -1.99
N GLU A 64 -10.38 -3.45 -1.77
CA GLU A 64 -10.00 -2.08 -2.15
C GLU A 64 -9.59 -1.96 -3.62
N GLY A 65 -9.60 -3.05 -4.37
CA GLY A 65 -9.23 -3.03 -5.77
C GLY A 65 -7.72 -2.95 -6.04
N VAL A 66 -6.91 -3.14 -5.00
CA VAL A 66 -5.44 -3.16 -5.13
C VAL A 66 -4.97 -4.49 -5.72
N LEU A 67 -5.61 -5.58 -5.31
CA LEU A 67 -5.37 -6.90 -5.85
C LEU A 67 -6.65 -7.42 -6.52
N ALA A 68 -6.48 -8.34 -7.44
CA ALA A 68 -7.57 -9.04 -8.09
C ALA A 68 -7.42 -10.53 -7.84
N SER A 69 -8.51 -11.19 -7.51
CA SER A 69 -8.53 -12.64 -7.30
C SER A 69 -8.97 -13.33 -8.59
N HIS A 70 -8.20 -14.33 -8.99
CA HIS A 70 -8.54 -15.17 -10.13
C HIS A 70 -8.74 -16.60 -9.65
N PRO A 71 -9.97 -17.12 -9.67
CA PRO A 71 -10.26 -18.45 -9.13
C PRO A 71 -9.33 -19.50 -9.71
N GLY A 72 -8.75 -20.33 -8.84
CA GLY A 72 -7.83 -21.39 -9.23
C GLY A 72 -6.42 -20.92 -9.57
N GLN A 73 -6.18 -19.62 -9.64
CA GLN A 73 -4.88 -19.09 -10.03
C GLN A 73 -4.24 -18.23 -8.93
N GLY A 74 -5.02 -17.72 -7.98
CA GLY A 74 -4.53 -16.91 -6.88
C GLY A 74 -4.82 -15.43 -7.05
N SER A 75 -4.00 -14.60 -6.42
CA SER A 75 -4.15 -13.14 -6.43
C SER A 75 -3.12 -12.50 -7.33
N PHE A 76 -3.51 -11.40 -7.95
CA PHE A 76 -2.66 -10.64 -8.86
C PHE A 76 -2.76 -9.17 -8.51
N VAL A 77 -1.69 -8.42 -8.77
CA VAL A 77 -1.77 -6.97 -8.68
C VAL A 77 -2.78 -6.49 -9.72
N ALA A 78 -3.75 -5.70 -9.29
CA ALA A 78 -4.79 -5.23 -10.19
C ALA A 78 -4.18 -4.38 -11.31
N ASP A 79 -4.63 -4.64 -12.53
CA ASP A 79 -4.25 -3.83 -13.67
C ASP A 79 -5.20 -2.65 -13.72
N ARG A 80 -4.82 -1.58 -13.01
CA ARG A 80 -5.66 -0.40 -12.92
C ARG A 80 -5.62 0.34 -14.25
N ARG A 81 -6.71 0.25 -14.97
CA ARG A 81 -6.92 1.16 -16.08
C ARG A 81 -6.99 2.58 -15.51
N PRO A 82 -6.46 3.58 -16.21
CA PRO A 82 -6.59 4.95 -15.76
C PRO A 82 -8.06 5.25 -15.51
N SER A 83 -8.46 5.38 -14.24
CA SER A 83 -9.78 5.91 -13.93
C SER A 83 -9.81 7.36 -14.35
N LEU A 84 -11.00 7.91 -14.58
CA LEU A 84 -11.12 9.32 -14.86
C LEU A 84 -10.40 10.11 -13.78
N ARG A 85 -9.63 11.11 -14.20
CA ARG A 85 -8.82 11.92 -13.29
C ARG A 85 -9.65 12.46 -12.12
N SER A 86 -10.90 12.82 -12.40
CA SER A 86 -11.82 13.30 -11.37
C SER A 86 -12.07 12.27 -10.28
N GLN A 87 -12.16 10.99 -10.64
CA GLN A 87 -12.36 9.91 -9.65
C GLN A 87 -11.10 9.70 -8.82
N GLN A 88 -9.92 9.80 -9.44
CA GLN A 88 -8.65 9.69 -8.73
C GLN A 88 -8.51 10.82 -7.72
N LEU A 89 -8.84 12.05 -8.13
CA LEU A 89 -8.77 13.19 -7.22
C LEU A 89 -9.74 13.06 -6.08
N LYS A 90 -10.96 12.56 -6.34
CA LYS A 90 -11.94 12.33 -5.29
C LYS A 90 -11.47 11.32 -4.24
N ALA A 91 -10.73 10.30 -4.66
CA ALA A 91 -10.22 9.30 -3.74
C ALA A 91 -9.22 9.89 -2.75
N LEU A 92 -8.44 10.89 -3.17
CA LEU A 92 -7.44 11.53 -2.32
C LEU A 92 -7.99 12.70 -1.51
N GLN A 93 -9.10 13.28 -1.93
CA GLN A 93 -9.64 14.49 -1.32
C GLN A 93 -9.82 14.38 0.21
N PRO A 94 -10.43 13.30 0.74
CA PRO A 94 -10.59 13.17 2.19
C PRO A 94 -9.25 13.10 2.94
N LEU A 95 -8.25 12.48 2.34
CA LEU A 95 -6.93 12.35 2.95
C LEU A 95 -6.20 13.69 2.99
N ILE A 96 -6.33 14.47 1.92
CA ILE A 96 -5.75 15.82 1.87
C ILE A 96 -6.43 16.72 2.89
N GLU A 97 -7.75 16.65 2.97
CA GLU A 97 -8.53 17.43 3.93
C GLU A 97 -8.11 17.12 5.36
N GLN A 98 -7.97 15.82 5.69
CA GLN A 98 -7.52 15.40 7.00
C GLN A 98 -6.10 15.90 7.29
N LEU A 99 -5.21 15.84 6.29
CA LEU A 99 -3.84 16.33 6.42
C LEU A 99 -3.83 17.82 6.73
N LEU A 100 -4.64 18.60 6.01
CA LEU A 100 -4.71 20.06 6.21
C LEU A 100 -5.25 20.40 7.58
N ILE A 101 -6.25 19.67 8.07
CA ILE A 101 -6.79 19.87 9.40
C ILE A 101 -5.72 19.61 10.45
N GLU A 102 -5.01 18.51 10.34
CA GLU A 102 -3.94 18.18 11.28
C GLU A 102 -2.80 19.19 11.26
N ALA A 103 -2.43 19.64 10.06
CA ALA A 103 -1.38 20.64 9.91
C ALA A 103 -1.78 21.94 10.59
N ALA A 104 -3.03 22.38 10.41
CA ALA A 104 -3.54 23.58 11.07
C ALA A 104 -3.52 23.43 12.58
N HIS A 105 -3.88 22.25 13.08
CA HIS A 105 -3.86 21.95 14.51
C HIS A 105 -2.45 22.09 15.09
N HIS A 106 -1.44 21.70 14.33
CA HIS A 106 -0.03 21.80 14.75
C HIS A 106 0.64 23.12 14.35
N GLY A 107 -0.10 24.03 13.74
CA GLY A 107 0.44 25.32 13.34
C GLY A 107 1.41 25.26 12.17
N LEU A 108 1.31 24.24 11.34
CA LEU A 108 2.22 24.07 10.20
C LEU A 108 1.68 24.77 8.96
N SER A 109 2.58 25.44 8.25
CA SER A 109 2.22 26.18 7.04
C SER A 109 2.15 25.25 5.83
N GLU A 110 1.51 25.74 4.76
CA GLU A 110 1.46 25.02 3.50
C GLU A 110 2.86 24.75 2.94
N ALA A 111 3.77 25.72 3.08
CA ALA A 111 5.15 25.54 2.61
C ALA A 111 5.84 24.37 3.31
N VAL A 112 5.63 24.23 4.62
CA VAL A 112 6.17 23.13 5.39
C VAL A 112 5.57 21.80 4.91
N LEU A 113 4.26 21.78 4.67
CA LEU A 113 3.59 20.57 4.16
C LEU A 113 4.14 20.13 2.83
N LEU A 114 4.35 21.06 1.89
CA LEU A 114 4.91 20.73 0.57
C LEU A 114 6.31 20.16 0.71
N THR A 115 7.12 20.70 1.61
CA THR A 115 8.45 20.18 1.89
C THR A 115 8.39 18.76 2.44
N LEU A 116 7.47 18.50 3.39
CA LEU A 116 7.30 17.17 3.95
C LEU A 116 6.87 16.16 2.89
N ILE A 117 5.98 16.56 2.00
CA ILE A 117 5.52 15.69 0.90
C ILE A 117 6.71 15.31 0.02
N GLN A 118 7.56 16.29 -0.32
CA GLN A 118 8.74 16.03 -1.14
C GLN A 118 9.72 15.09 -0.46
N ILE A 119 9.95 15.29 0.84
CA ILE A 119 10.85 14.45 1.62
C ILE A 119 10.33 13.00 1.64
N HIS A 120 9.06 12.81 1.96
CA HIS A 120 8.48 11.48 2.02
C HIS A 120 8.44 10.80 0.66
N ARG A 121 8.21 11.57 -0.39
CA ARG A 121 8.26 11.04 -1.75
C ARG A 121 9.63 10.46 -2.06
N GLN A 122 10.70 11.16 -1.66
CA GLN A 122 12.06 10.66 -1.86
C GLN A 122 12.34 9.42 -1.01
N LEU A 123 11.83 9.37 0.22
CA LEU A 123 11.99 8.20 1.06
C LEU A 123 11.30 6.97 0.48
N ILE A 124 10.13 7.15 -0.12
CA ILE A 124 9.37 6.07 -0.75
C ILE A 124 10.06 5.59 -2.03
N HIS A 125 10.56 6.54 -2.84
CA HIS A 125 11.21 6.25 -4.11
C HIS A 125 12.74 6.32 -4.03
N GLY A 126 13.27 6.42 -2.85
CA GLY A 126 14.61 6.94 -2.59
C GLY A 126 15.77 6.17 -3.15
N ASN A 127 15.56 4.99 -3.66
CA ASN A 127 16.64 4.19 -4.23
C ASN A 127 16.30 3.68 -5.62
N ASP A 128 15.37 4.35 -6.28
CA ASP A 128 14.96 4.01 -7.64
C ASP A 128 15.90 4.69 -8.66
N HIS A 129 17.13 4.34 -8.58
CA HIS A 129 18.13 4.87 -9.52
C HIS A 129 18.73 3.77 -10.33
#